data_c850e41e65154522d93cf84a843c41b5
#
_entry.id   c850e41e65154522d93cf84a843c41b5
#
_cell.length_a   1.000
_cell.length_b   1.000
_cell.length_c   1.000
_cell.angle_alpha   90.00
_cell.angle_beta   90.00
_cell.angle_gamma   90.00
#
_symmetry.space_group_name_H-M   'P 1'
#
loop_
_entity.id
_entity.type
_entity.pdbx_description
1 polymer ?
#
loop_
_entity_poly.entity_id
_entity_poly.type
_entity_poly.pdbx_seq_one_letter_code
_entity_poly.pdbx_strand_id
1 'polypeptide(L)'
;MRNLVTIRNLPFGRKFLARGAVAAGALCVMPTIALAQVPDVEKHYTGQTIQFVVGATADSSYMRYARFIGRHMVKYIPGNPSISFKSMPGASSRKAASWMYNTAKKDGLTIAAVRPGIIMDPLVGASKEIDYDPQKFKYLGSAASSVFVCIGRKDAPATSFHEALNRRMVMGASRFGGASRDTALALIKLTGAKFSLVEGYDSVDQAARGLEHSEVLGICGLSWSTFRTERAHLLK
;
A
#
# COMPACT_ATOMS: atom_id res chain seq x y z
N MET A 1 14.02 20.35 -22.42
CA MET A 1 14.32 20.10 -23.84
C MET A 1 13.42 18.97 -24.32
N ARG A 2 12.54 19.30 -25.25
CA ARG A 2 11.53 18.41 -25.84
C ARG A 2 12.19 17.56 -26.92
N ASN A 3 11.95 16.27 -26.97
CA ASN A 3 12.15 15.46 -28.15
C ASN A 3 10.85 14.73 -28.50
N LEU A 4 10.17 15.31 -29.49
CA LEU A 4 9.08 14.69 -30.24
C LEU A 4 9.70 13.73 -31.27
N VAL A 5 9.26 12.47 -31.26
CA VAL A 5 9.56 11.52 -32.36
C VAL A 5 8.44 11.60 -33.38
N THR A 6 8.79 12.09 -34.58
CA THR A 6 7.91 12.18 -35.74
C THR A 6 7.94 10.86 -36.52
N ILE A 7 6.78 10.23 -36.70
CA ILE A 7 6.64 9.06 -37.59
C ILE A 7 6.44 9.58 -39.01
N ARG A 8 7.37 9.24 -39.90
CA ARG A 8 7.35 9.55 -41.33
C ARG A 8 6.49 8.56 -42.12
N ASN A 9 5.69 9.12 -43.03
CA ASN A 9 4.86 8.47 -44.02
C ASN A 9 5.62 7.53 -44.96
N LEU A 10 5.04 6.38 -45.26
CA LEU A 10 5.44 5.51 -46.38
C LEU A 10 4.44 5.64 -47.52
N PRO A 11 4.90 5.64 -48.79
CA PRO A 11 4.04 5.96 -49.92
C PRO A 11 3.26 4.78 -50.47
N PHE A 12 2.03 5.07 -50.86
CA PHE A 12 1.12 4.20 -51.61
C PHE A 12 1.60 4.04 -53.06
N GLY A 13 1.89 2.80 -53.47
CA GLY A 13 2.09 2.42 -54.87
C GLY A 13 0.81 1.77 -55.42
N ARG A 14 0.13 2.49 -56.33
CA ARG A 14 -0.96 1.94 -57.16
C ARG A 14 -0.39 1.04 -58.24
N LYS A 15 -0.90 -0.19 -58.41
CA LYS A 15 -0.97 -0.87 -59.68
C LYS A 15 -2.32 -1.59 -59.83
N PHE A 16 -3.12 -1.08 -60.75
CA PHE A 16 -4.29 -1.73 -61.33
C PHE A 16 -3.88 -2.97 -62.13
N LEU A 17 -4.59 -4.06 -62.01
CA LEU A 17 -4.90 -4.97 -63.11
C LEU A 17 -6.18 -5.76 -62.80
N ALA A 18 -7.03 -5.78 -63.81
CA ALA A 18 -8.41 -6.28 -63.77
C ALA A 18 -8.52 -7.78 -64.06
N ARG A 19 -9.71 -8.29 -63.82
CA ARG A 19 -10.42 -9.44 -64.37
C ARG A 19 -10.38 -10.75 -63.56
N GLY A 20 -11.60 -11.19 -63.20
CA GLY A 20 -11.93 -12.54 -62.81
C GLY A 20 -13.13 -12.58 -61.84
N ALA A 21 -14.34 -12.54 -62.40
CA ALA A 21 -15.56 -12.75 -61.63
C ALA A 21 -15.70 -14.25 -61.30
N VAL A 22 -15.59 -14.58 -60.00
CA VAL A 22 -16.08 -15.85 -59.48
C VAL A 22 -16.98 -15.51 -58.30
N ALA A 23 -18.28 -15.74 -58.48
CA ALA A 23 -19.28 -15.64 -57.44
C ALA A 23 -19.10 -16.81 -56.44
N ALA A 24 -18.41 -16.57 -55.36
CA ALA A 24 -18.37 -17.47 -54.21
C ALA A 24 -19.14 -16.80 -53.09
N GLY A 25 -20.25 -17.40 -52.67
CA GLY A 25 -21.08 -16.95 -51.54
C GLY A 25 -20.24 -16.94 -50.26
N ALA A 26 -19.81 -15.75 -49.89
CA ALA A 26 -19.17 -15.53 -48.56
C ALA A 26 -20.31 -15.54 -47.50
N LEU A 27 -20.45 -16.66 -46.82
CA LEU A 27 -21.14 -16.67 -45.51
C LEU A 27 -20.36 -15.70 -44.63
N CYS A 28 -20.89 -14.49 -44.44
CA CYS A 28 -20.44 -13.59 -43.37
C CYS A 28 -20.73 -14.23 -42.03
N VAL A 29 -19.79 -14.98 -41.49
CA VAL A 29 -19.75 -15.30 -40.08
C VAL A 29 -19.45 -13.98 -39.36
N MET A 30 -20.51 -13.25 -38.99
CA MET A 30 -20.35 -12.12 -38.07
C MET A 30 -19.79 -12.67 -36.75
N PRO A 31 -18.62 -12.21 -36.28
CA PRO A 31 -18.22 -12.55 -34.93
C PRO A 31 -19.26 -11.97 -34.00
N THR A 32 -20.00 -12.82 -33.32
CA THR A 32 -20.79 -12.45 -32.17
C THR A 32 -19.81 -11.92 -31.13
N ILE A 33 -19.69 -10.60 -31.03
CA ILE A 33 -19.04 -9.95 -29.92
C ILE A 33 -19.89 -10.34 -28.71
N ALA A 34 -19.45 -11.34 -27.98
CA ALA A 34 -19.98 -11.64 -26.66
C ALA A 34 -19.73 -10.38 -25.82
N LEU A 35 -20.74 -9.52 -25.71
CA LEU A 35 -20.79 -8.46 -24.72
C LEU A 35 -20.68 -9.17 -23.38
N ALA A 36 -19.48 -9.15 -22.79
CA ALA A 36 -19.31 -9.57 -21.41
C ALA A 36 -20.35 -8.79 -20.62
N GLN A 37 -21.34 -9.48 -20.08
CA GLN A 37 -22.36 -8.86 -19.23
C GLN A 37 -21.59 -8.26 -18.06
N VAL A 38 -21.47 -6.92 -18.03
CA VAL A 38 -21.05 -6.20 -16.85
C VAL A 38 -22.04 -6.59 -15.77
N PRO A 39 -21.59 -7.23 -14.68
CA PRO A 39 -22.52 -7.60 -13.61
C PRO A 39 -23.34 -6.37 -13.25
N ASP A 40 -24.63 -6.53 -13.07
CA ASP A 40 -25.50 -5.45 -12.61
C ASP A 40 -25.07 -5.09 -11.19
N VAL A 41 -24.20 -4.08 -11.10
CA VAL A 41 -23.56 -3.65 -9.85
C VAL A 41 -24.62 -3.20 -8.85
N GLU A 42 -25.65 -2.52 -9.32
CA GLU A 42 -26.75 -2.07 -8.49
C GLU A 42 -27.50 -3.25 -7.86
N LYS A 43 -27.85 -4.24 -8.67
CA LYS A 43 -28.51 -5.45 -8.19
C LYS A 43 -27.65 -6.23 -7.19
N HIS A 44 -26.32 -6.25 -7.41
CA HIS A 44 -25.39 -6.94 -6.52
C HIS A 44 -25.34 -6.30 -5.12
N TYR A 45 -25.38 -4.97 -5.04
CA TYR A 45 -25.25 -4.25 -3.77
C TYR A 45 -26.56 -3.85 -3.11
N THR A 46 -27.69 -3.86 -3.83
CA THR A 46 -29.01 -3.51 -3.27
C THR A 46 -29.37 -4.41 -2.09
N GLY A 47 -29.68 -3.80 -0.95
CA GLY A 47 -30.02 -4.51 0.28
C GLY A 47 -28.87 -5.25 0.97
N GLN A 48 -27.64 -5.15 0.44
CA GLN A 48 -26.47 -5.80 1.02
C GLN A 48 -25.78 -4.94 2.09
N THR A 49 -24.94 -5.60 2.88
CA THR A 49 -24.09 -4.93 3.87
C THR A 49 -22.63 -5.22 3.55
N ILE A 50 -21.86 -4.18 3.29
CA ILE A 50 -20.40 -4.28 3.14
C ILE A 50 -19.79 -4.36 4.55
N GLN A 51 -19.00 -5.40 4.79
CA GLN A 51 -18.23 -5.54 6.02
C GLN A 51 -16.87 -4.87 5.86
N PHE A 52 -16.61 -3.83 6.65
CA PHE A 52 -15.31 -3.16 6.69
C PHE A 52 -14.49 -3.67 7.90
N VAL A 53 -13.56 -4.57 7.62
CA VAL A 53 -12.67 -5.16 8.63
C VAL A 53 -11.46 -4.26 8.83
N VAL A 54 -11.18 -3.90 10.08
CA VAL A 54 -10.04 -3.04 10.44
C VAL A 54 -9.04 -3.82 11.27
N GLY A 55 -7.80 -3.92 10.78
CA GLY A 55 -6.70 -4.64 11.42
C GLY A 55 -6.13 -3.92 12.65
N ALA A 56 -6.97 -3.24 13.42
CA ALA A 56 -6.60 -2.48 14.61
C ALA A 56 -7.74 -2.49 15.62
N THR A 57 -7.51 -1.94 16.82
CA THR A 57 -8.52 -1.83 17.88
C THR A 57 -9.64 -0.85 17.51
N ALA A 58 -10.78 -0.99 18.15
CA ALA A 58 -11.99 -0.22 17.84
C ALA A 58 -11.86 1.29 18.11
N ASP A 59 -10.98 1.68 19.01
CA ASP A 59 -10.65 3.06 19.40
C ASP A 59 -9.50 3.68 18.57
N SER A 60 -8.85 2.90 17.71
CA SER A 60 -7.70 3.33 16.93
C SER A 60 -8.04 4.41 15.88
N SER A 61 -7.01 5.16 15.46
CA SER A 61 -7.11 6.08 14.33
C SER A 61 -7.51 5.36 13.04
N TYR A 62 -7.04 4.13 12.82
CA TYR A 62 -7.43 3.30 11.68
C TYR A 62 -8.94 3.07 11.62
N MET A 63 -9.56 2.78 12.77
CA MET A 63 -11.02 2.62 12.84
C MET A 63 -11.76 3.94 12.58
N ARG A 64 -11.23 5.06 13.06
CA ARG A 64 -11.81 6.40 12.78
C ARG A 64 -11.76 6.71 11.28
N TYR A 65 -10.62 6.48 10.61
CA TYR A 65 -10.50 6.63 9.16
C TYR A 65 -11.44 5.69 8.40
N ALA A 66 -11.50 4.42 8.78
CA ALA A 66 -12.40 3.45 8.14
C ALA A 66 -13.87 3.87 8.23
N ARG A 67 -14.29 4.34 9.41
CA ARG A 67 -15.67 4.85 9.59
C ARG A 67 -15.94 6.11 8.75
N PHE A 68 -14.99 7.02 8.70
CA PHE A 68 -15.13 8.23 7.86
C PHE A 68 -15.27 7.87 6.40
N ILE A 69 -14.33 7.09 5.84
CA ILE A 69 -14.32 6.68 4.44
C ILE A 69 -15.55 5.83 4.12
N GLY A 70 -15.84 4.81 4.93
CA GLY A 70 -16.93 3.88 4.68
C GLY A 70 -18.30 4.56 4.59
N ARG A 71 -18.60 5.49 5.53
CA ARG A 71 -19.85 6.26 5.52
C ARG A 71 -20.00 7.14 4.28
N HIS A 72 -18.90 7.64 3.71
CA HIS A 72 -18.95 8.42 2.49
C HIS A 72 -18.96 7.54 1.24
N MET A 73 -18.19 6.47 1.23
CA MET A 73 -18.01 5.58 0.09
C MET A 73 -19.32 4.92 -0.36
N VAL A 74 -20.15 4.45 0.57
CA VAL A 74 -21.41 3.75 0.24
C VAL A 74 -22.37 4.60 -0.57
N LYS A 75 -22.31 5.92 -0.45
CA LYS A 75 -23.14 6.86 -1.25
C LYS A 75 -22.82 6.84 -2.74
N TYR A 76 -21.65 6.35 -3.12
CA TYR A 76 -21.18 6.28 -4.50
C TYR A 76 -21.22 4.85 -5.07
N ILE A 77 -21.68 3.89 -4.28
CA ILE A 77 -21.86 2.50 -4.75
C ILE A 77 -23.31 2.35 -5.21
N PRO A 78 -23.56 1.98 -6.48
CA PRO A 78 -24.90 1.69 -6.96
C PRO A 78 -25.58 0.65 -6.05
N GLY A 79 -26.88 0.81 -5.77
CA GLY A 79 -27.61 -0.04 -4.84
C GLY A 79 -27.55 0.41 -3.37
N ASN A 80 -26.76 1.45 -3.05
CA ASN A 80 -26.66 2.06 -1.70
C ASN A 80 -26.54 1.04 -0.56
N PRO A 81 -25.54 0.16 -0.57
CA PRO A 81 -25.40 -0.86 0.46
C PRO A 81 -25.20 -0.25 1.84
N SER A 82 -25.61 -0.98 2.86
CA SER A 82 -25.23 -0.66 4.23
C SER A 82 -23.74 -0.94 4.48
N ILE A 83 -23.15 -0.40 5.56
CA ILE A 83 -21.80 -0.70 5.96
C ILE A 83 -21.71 -1.06 7.44
N SER A 84 -20.96 -2.11 7.74
CA SER A 84 -20.65 -2.54 9.10
C SER A 84 -19.13 -2.49 9.33
N PHE A 85 -18.71 -2.25 10.57
CA PHE A 85 -17.29 -2.15 10.93
C PHE A 85 -16.92 -3.22 11.94
N LYS A 86 -15.87 -4.00 11.62
CA LYS A 86 -15.36 -5.06 12.48
C LYS A 86 -13.89 -4.80 12.84
N SER A 87 -13.60 -4.70 14.14
CA SER A 87 -12.22 -4.67 14.64
C SER A 87 -11.63 -6.07 14.63
N MET A 88 -10.41 -6.20 14.10
CA MET A 88 -9.65 -7.46 14.09
C MET A 88 -8.17 -7.16 14.38
N PRO A 89 -7.84 -6.75 15.61
CA PRO A 89 -6.46 -6.45 15.99
C PRO A 89 -5.63 -7.74 16.08
N GLY A 90 -4.31 -7.59 15.95
CA GLY A 90 -3.34 -8.66 16.14
C GLY A 90 -2.20 -8.58 15.14
N ALA A 91 -0.98 -8.80 15.65
CA ALA A 91 0.26 -8.89 14.89
C ALA A 91 0.42 -7.76 13.85
N SER A 92 0.21 -6.51 14.23
CA SER A 92 0.31 -5.33 13.33
C SER A 92 -0.57 -5.42 12.07
N SER A 93 -1.80 -5.90 12.20
CA SER A 93 -2.80 -6.17 11.14
C SER A 93 -2.60 -7.48 10.37
N ARG A 94 -1.57 -8.28 10.64
CA ARG A 94 -1.37 -9.57 9.95
C ARG A 94 -2.55 -10.52 10.13
N LYS A 95 -3.15 -10.58 11.34
CA LYS A 95 -4.35 -11.38 11.58
C LYS A 95 -5.49 -11.01 10.62
N ALA A 96 -5.73 -9.72 10.41
CA ALA A 96 -6.76 -9.25 9.49
C ALA A 96 -6.39 -9.56 8.02
N ALA A 97 -5.10 -9.40 7.65
CA ALA A 97 -4.62 -9.72 6.31
C ALA A 97 -4.73 -11.22 6.01
N SER A 98 -4.29 -12.08 6.94
CA SER A 98 -4.43 -13.54 6.84
C SER A 98 -5.89 -13.95 6.71
N TRP A 99 -6.76 -13.45 7.58
CA TRP A 99 -8.20 -13.72 7.50
C TRP A 99 -8.80 -13.27 6.17
N MET A 100 -8.44 -12.06 5.70
CA MET A 100 -8.91 -11.52 4.41
C MET A 100 -8.46 -12.40 3.24
N TYR A 101 -7.22 -12.90 3.31
CA TYR A 101 -6.65 -13.73 2.25
C TYR A 101 -7.24 -15.14 2.22
N ASN A 102 -7.33 -15.81 3.38
CA ASN A 102 -7.63 -17.23 3.47
C ASN A 102 -9.12 -17.52 3.73
N THR A 103 -9.84 -16.63 4.42
CA THR A 103 -11.17 -16.93 4.99
C THR A 103 -12.29 -16.07 4.43
N ALA A 104 -12.04 -14.77 4.19
CA ALA A 104 -13.07 -13.86 3.75
C ALA A 104 -13.67 -14.28 2.40
N LYS A 105 -14.98 -14.16 2.26
CA LYS A 105 -15.65 -14.38 0.97
C LYS A 105 -15.10 -13.40 -0.07
N LYS A 106 -15.00 -13.86 -1.32
CA LYS A 106 -14.48 -13.09 -2.46
C LYS A 106 -15.64 -12.53 -3.33
N ASP A 107 -16.70 -12.09 -2.68
CA ASP A 107 -17.94 -11.65 -3.29
C ASP A 107 -18.07 -10.12 -3.42
N GLY A 108 -17.03 -9.36 -3.07
CA GLY A 108 -17.06 -7.90 -3.14
C GLY A 108 -17.73 -7.22 -1.93
N LEU A 109 -18.27 -7.99 -0.97
CA LEU A 109 -18.93 -7.46 0.22
C LEU A 109 -18.01 -7.33 1.44
N THR A 110 -16.72 -7.59 1.28
CA THR A 110 -15.73 -7.44 2.36
C THR A 110 -14.58 -6.56 1.92
N ILE A 111 -14.29 -5.53 2.73
CA ILE A 111 -13.16 -4.61 2.55
C ILE A 111 -12.31 -4.67 3.81
N ALA A 112 -10.99 -4.53 3.67
CA ALA A 112 -10.09 -4.46 4.82
C ALA A 112 -9.28 -3.17 4.83
N ALA A 113 -9.14 -2.55 6.01
CA ALA A 113 -8.15 -1.53 6.30
C ALA A 113 -7.06 -2.15 7.17
N VAL A 114 -5.86 -2.22 6.62
CA VAL A 114 -4.70 -2.84 7.26
C VAL A 114 -3.50 -1.88 7.26
N ARG A 115 -2.54 -2.13 8.12
CA ARG A 115 -1.30 -1.34 8.16
C ARG A 115 -0.44 -1.63 6.93
N PRO A 116 0.32 -0.64 6.43
CA PRO A 116 1.23 -0.86 5.29
C PRO A 116 2.26 -1.96 5.51
N GLY A 117 2.65 -2.22 6.75
CA GLY A 117 3.61 -3.27 7.11
C GLY A 117 3.22 -4.66 6.60
N ILE A 118 1.93 -4.96 6.40
CA ILE A 118 1.50 -6.26 5.85
C ILE A 118 2.02 -6.50 4.42
N ILE A 119 2.34 -5.45 3.70
CA ILE A 119 2.92 -5.52 2.36
C ILE A 119 4.44 -5.65 2.46
N MET A 120 5.06 -4.90 3.37
CA MET A 120 6.51 -4.84 3.53
C MET A 120 7.08 -6.11 4.18
N ASP A 121 6.38 -6.69 5.15
CA ASP A 121 6.82 -7.86 5.89
C ASP A 121 7.30 -9.02 5.00
N PRO A 122 6.55 -9.47 3.97
CA PRO A 122 7.01 -10.52 3.08
C PRO A 122 8.23 -10.10 2.25
N LEU A 123 8.30 -8.83 1.83
CA LEU A 123 9.36 -8.31 0.97
C LEU A 123 10.72 -8.20 1.69
N VAL A 124 10.70 -7.84 2.97
CA VAL A 124 11.93 -7.71 3.77
C VAL A 124 12.31 -9.00 4.51
N GLY A 125 11.53 -10.07 4.33
CA GLY A 125 11.78 -11.37 4.97
C GLY A 125 11.67 -11.32 6.50
N ALA A 126 10.80 -10.45 7.00
CA ALA A 126 10.73 -10.15 8.42
C ALA A 126 10.06 -11.26 9.26
N SER A 127 9.34 -12.20 8.65
CA SER A 127 8.74 -13.33 9.36
C SER A 127 8.60 -14.56 8.47
N LYS A 128 8.83 -15.74 9.08
CA LYS A 128 8.56 -17.04 8.45
C LYS A 128 7.09 -17.47 8.51
N GLU A 129 6.26 -16.76 9.27
CA GLU A 129 4.86 -17.13 9.57
C GLU A 129 3.84 -16.29 8.79
N ILE A 130 4.18 -15.91 7.55
CA ILE A 130 3.26 -15.17 6.69
C ILE A 130 2.54 -16.16 5.79
N ASP A 131 1.22 -16.24 5.94
CA ASP A 131 0.32 -17.16 5.24
C ASP A 131 -0.56 -16.48 4.19
N TYR A 132 -0.16 -15.27 3.74
CA TYR A 132 -0.83 -14.51 2.69
C TYR A 132 0.18 -13.94 1.70
N ASP A 133 -0.27 -13.74 0.46
CA ASP A 133 0.50 -13.11 -0.60
C ASP A 133 -0.05 -11.69 -0.85
N PRO A 134 0.70 -10.63 -0.50
CA PRO A 134 0.23 -9.26 -0.68
C PRO A 134 0.00 -8.89 -2.16
N GLN A 135 0.64 -9.57 -3.10
CA GLN A 135 0.45 -9.31 -4.54
C GLN A 135 -0.92 -9.77 -5.04
N LYS A 136 -1.58 -10.66 -4.33
CA LYS A 136 -2.92 -11.18 -4.69
C LYS A 136 -4.08 -10.39 -4.10
N PHE A 137 -3.82 -9.37 -3.30
CA PHE A 137 -4.85 -8.46 -2.84
C PHE A 137 -5.32 -7.52 -3.96
N LYS A 138 -6.59 -7.16 -3.93
CA LYS A 138 -7.15 -6.08 -4.76
C LYS A 138 -7.11 -4.80 -3.94
N TYR A 139 -6.15 -3.93 -4.25
CA TYR A 139 -5.98 -2.65 -3.57
C TYR A 139 -6.96 -1.63 -4.12
N LEU A 140 -7.77 -1.01 -3.24
CA LEU A 140 -8.73 0.01 -3.61
C LEU A 140 -8.14 1.41 -3.52
N GLY A 141 -7.22 1.63 -2.60
CA GLY A 141 -6.59 2.93 -2.41
C GLY A 141 -6.00 3.11 -1.02
N SER A 142 -5.53 4.32 -0.73
CA SER A 142 -5.03 4.74 0.57
C SER A 142 -5.77 5.99 1.03
N ALA A 143 -6.15 6.00 2.32
CA ALA A 143 -6.83 7.13 2.95
C ALA A 143 -5.93 8.37 3.13
N ALA A 144 -4.62 8.16 3.16
CA ALA A 144 -3.63 9.21 3.34
C ALA A 144 -2.34 8.84 2.63
N SER A 145 -1.59 9.86 2.22
CA SER A 145 -0.22 9.73 1.78
C SER A 145 0.69 10.41 2.81
N SER A 146 1.74 9.71 3.23
CA SER A 146 2.71 10.24 4.18
C SER A 146 4.12 10.06 3.64
N VAL A 147 4.92 11.11 3.74
CA VAL A 147 6.37 11.01 3.54
C VAL A 147 6.97 10.58 4.87
N PHE A 148 7.64 9.45 4.89
CA PHE A 148 8.41 9.00 6.04
C PHE A 148 9.85 9.45 5.94
N VAL A 149 10.42 9.84 7.07
CA VAL A 149 11.79 10.30 7.19
C VAL A 149 12.56 9.45 8.19
N CYS A 150 13.89 9.41 8.02
CA CYS A 150 14.80 8.99 9.06
C CYS A 150 15.45 10.25 9.64
N ILE A 151 15.59 10.27 10.95
CA ILE A 151 16.30 11.34 11.67
C ILE A 151 17.39 10.72 12.52
N GLY A 152 18.50 11.44 12.64
CA GLY A 152 19.61 11.10 13.50
C GLY A 152 19.97 12.26 14.41
N ARG A 153 20.57 11.96 15.56
CA ARG A 153 21.11 12.96 16.46
C ARG A 153 22.32 13.66 15.82
N LYS A 154 22.56 14.91 16.21
CA LYS A 154 23.72 15.70 15.74
C LYS A 154 25.07 15.08 16.13
N ASP A 155 25.11 14.39 17.26
CA ASP A 155 26.31 13.71 17.80
C ASP A 155 26.45 12.26 17.30
N ALA A 156 25.59 11.83 16.35
CA ALA A 156 25.67 10.50 15.78
C ALA A 156 26.91 10.35 14.87
N PRO A 157 27.45 9.12 14.72
CA PRO A 157 28.58 8.86 13.82
C PRO A 157 28.36 9.21 12.36
N ALA A 158 27.08 9.23 11.92
CA ALA A 158 26.68 9.61 10.58
C ALA A 158 25.66 10.75 10.65
N THR A 159 25.94 11.84 9.94
CA THR A 159 25.08 13.03 9.85
C THR A 159 24.34 13.13 8.51
N SER A 160 24.62 12.19 7.61
CA SER A 160 23.95 12.05 6.31
C SER A 160 23.66 10.59 6.02
N PHE A 161 22.72 10.34 5.11
CA PHE A 161 22.43 8.98 4.68
C PHE A 161 23.63 8.33 3.97
N HIS A 162 24.41 9.11 3.22
CA HIS A 162 25.60 8.62 2.57
C HIS A 162 26.65 8.11 3.58
N GLU A 163 26.84 8.81 4.69
CA GLU A 163 27.71 8.36 5.77
C GLU A 163 27.17 7.12 6.47
N ALA A 164 25.86 6.99 6.61
CA ALA A 164 25.19 5.84 7.21
C ALA A 164 25.33 4.54 6.40
N LEU A 165 25.76 4.61 5.13
CA LEU A 165 26.13 3.45 4.34
C LEU A 165 27.46 2.83 4.83
N ASN A 166 28.33 3.63 5.46
CA ASN A 166 29.67 3.23 5.86
C ASN A 166 29.86 3.22 7.39
N ARG A 167 29.11 4.01 8.12
CA ARG A 167 29.20 4.17 9.58
C ARG A 167 28.02 3.53 10.28
N ARG A 168 28.28 2.79 11.34
CA ARG A 168 27.24 2.13 12.13
C ARG A 168 26.38 3.15 12.86
N MET A 169 25.06 3.02 12.70
CA MET A 169 24.03 3.82 13.38
C MET A 169 23.14 2.92 14.24
N VAL A 170 22.98 3.25 15.50
CA VAL A 170 22.04 2.58 16.41
C VAL A 170 20.68 3.24 16.25
N MET A 171 19.72 2.50 15.69
CA MET A 171 18.40 3.02 15.32
C MET A 171 17.31 2.42 16.20
N GLY A 172 16.47 3.27 16.77
CA GLY A 172 15.29 2.83 17.50
C GLY A 172 14.23 2.25 16.55
N ALA A 173 13.74 1.07 16.86
CA ALA A 173 12.80 0.35 16.04
C ALA A 173 11.58 -0.09 16.87
N SER A 174 10.40 0.15 16.32
CA SER A 174 9.16 -0.39 16.88
C SER A 174 9.14 -1.92 16.77
N ARG A 175 8.17 -2.53 17.44
CA ARG A 175 7.93 -3.96 17.32
C ARG A 175 7.63 -4.32 15.86
N PHE A 176 7.69 -5.60 15.58
CA PHE A 176 7.41 -6.20 14.29
C PHE A 176 6.18 -5.59 13.59
N GLY A 177 6.30 -5.25 12.30
CA GLY A 177 5.25 -4.63 11.50
C GLY A 177 5.00 -3.14 11.83
N GLY A 178 5.88 -2.52 12.58
CA GLY A 178 5.83 -1.09 12.86
C GLY A 178 6.70 -0.28 11.89
N ALA A 179 6.24 0.92 11.54
CA ALA A 179 6.84 1.74 10.48
C ALA A 179 8.35 2.05 10.71
N SER A 180 8.79 2.26 11.96
CA SER A 180 10.20 2.55 12.21
C SER A 180 11.10 1.35 11.94
N ARG A 181 10.66 0.16 12.30
CA ARG A 181 11.37 -1.09 12.01
C ARG A 181 11.39 -1.40 10.51
N ASP A 182 10.22 -1.39 9.89
CA ASP A 182 10.06 -1.79 8.49
C ASP A 182 10.81 -0.85 7.54
N THR A 183 10.76 0.46 7.79
CA THR A 183 11.52 1.44 7.00
C THR A 183 13.02 1.24 7.17
N ALA A 184 13.51 1.04 8.40
CA ALA A 184 14.92 0.81 8.64
C ALA A 184 15.42 -0.50 8.01
N LEU A 185 14.63 -1.59 8.11
CA LEU A 185 14.95 -2.87 7.46
C LEU A 185 14.97 -2.76 5.94
N ALA A 186 14.01 -2.03 5.36
CA ALA A 186 14.01 -1.79 3.92
C ALA A 186 15.29 -1.07 3.47
N LEU A 187 15.72 -0.04 4.19
CA LEU A 187 16.98 0.67 3.91
C LEU A 187 18.20 -0.25 4.06
N ILE A 188 18.27 -1.06 5.13
CA ILE A 188 19.34 -2.05 5.29
C ILE A 188 19.39 -3.00 4.08
N LYS A 189 18.25 -3.56 3.70
CA LYS A 189 18.17 -4.57 2.62
C LYS A 189 18.42 -4.00 1.23
N LEU A 190 17.88 -2.81 0.94
CA LEU A 190 17.94 -2.23 -0.39
C LEU A 190 19.23 -1.42 -0.64
N THR A 191 19.83 -0.82 0.38
CA THR A 191 20.95 0.11 0.22
C THR A 191 22.22 -0.32 0.94
N GLY A 192 22.14 -1.32 1.83
CA GLY A 192 23.27 -1.75 2.66
C GLY A 192 23.58 -0.81 3.84
N ALA A 193 22.64 0.08 4.21
CA ALA A 193 22.80 0.98 5.35
C ALA A 193 23.25 0.24 6.61
N LYS A 194 24.24 0.78 7.31
CA LYS A 194 24.85 0.15 8.49
C LYS A 194 24.05 0.43 9.76
N PHE A 195 22.75 0.14 9.71
CA PHE A 195 21.85 0.30 10.84
C PHE A 195 21.88 -0.93 11.75
N SER A 196 22.01 -0.68 13.07
CA SER A 196 21.77 -1.69 14.12
C SER A 196 20.47 -1.32 14.82
N LEU A 197 19.48 -2.21 14.80
CA LEU A 197 18.16 -1.93 15.34
C LEU A 197 18.09 -2.28 16.82
N VAL A 198 17.62 -1.35 17.64
CA VAL A 198 17.15 -1.57 19.01
C VAL A 198 15.66 -1.69 18.93
N GLU A 199 15.17 -2.92 18.95
CA GLU A 199 13.74 -3.25 18.83
C GLU A 199 13.06 -3.24 20.20
N GLY A 200 11.73 -3.13 20.22
CA GLY A 200 10.94 -3.24 21.45
C GLY A 200 10.10 -2.02 21.78
N TYR A 201 10.32 -0.91 21.10
CA TYR A 201 9.43 0.24 21.24
C TYR A 201 8.02 -0.10 20.71
N ASP A 202 6.99 0.24 21.48
CA ASP A 202 5.59 -0.07 21.13
C ASP A 202 5.06 0.76 19.96
N SER A 203 5.71 1.92 19.69
CA SER A 203 5.34 2.83 18.61
C SER A 203 6.53 3.63 18.11
N VAL A 204 6.37 4.29 16.95
CA VAL A 204 7.34 5.26 16.43
C VAL A 204 7.53 6.43 17.40
N ASP A 205 6.45 6.84 18.10
CA ASP A 205 6.50 7.92 19.10
C ASP A 205 7.32 7.54 20.31
N GLN A 206 7.24 6.29 20.75
CA GLN A 206 8.08 5.80 21.84
C GLN A 206 9.54 5.72 21.40
N ALA A 207 9.84 5.25 20.19
CA ALA A 207 11.19 5.25 19.64
C ALA A 207 11.75 6.67 19.50
N ALA A 208 10.90 7.66 19.15
CA ALA A 208 11.29 9.06 19.10
C ALA A 208 11.64 9.63 20.49
N ARG A 209 10.91 9.23 21.53
CA ARG A 209 11.30 9.56 22.91
C ARG A 209 12.64 8.92 23.30
N GLY A 210 12.87 7.67 22.90
CA GLY A 210 14.18 7.02 23.08
C GLY A 210 15.33 7.81 22.42
N LEU A 211 15.08 8.41 21.26
CA LEU A 211 16.03 9.31 20.61
C LEU A 211 16.27 10.58 21.46
N GLU A 212 15.22 11.20 21.98
CA GLU A 212 15.29 12.37 22.86
C GLU A 212 16.07 12.07 24.15
N HIS A 213 15.89 10.87 24.71
CA HIS A 213 16.59 10.41 25.92
C HIS A 213 17.98 9.81 25.65
N SER A 214 18.48 9.90 24.42
CA SER A 214 19.81 9.38 24.03
C SER A 214 19.97 7.86 24.13
N GLU A 215 18.90 7.11 24.18
CA GLU A 215 18.91 5.64 24.17
C GLU A 215 19.35 5.08 22.80
N VAL A 216 19.04 5.82 21.73
CA VAL A 216 19.38 5.49 20.34
C VAL A 216 19.90 6.73 19.60
N LEU A 217 20.60 6.51 18.50
CA LEU A 217 21.23 7.57 17.71
C LEU A 217 20.33 8.07 16.57
N GLY A 218 19.31 7.32 16.22
CA GLY A 218 18.38 7.69 15.15
C GLY A 218 17.12 6.84 15.16
N ILE A 219 16.13 7.24 14.38
CA ILE A 219 14.92 6.50 14.09
C ILE A 219 14.51 6.71 12.62
N CYS A 220 13.83 5.74 12.05
CA CYS A 220 13.17 5.84 10.73
C CYS A 220 11.66 5.74 10.86
N GLY A 221 10.93 5.97 9.75
CA GLY A 221 9.47 5.75 9.69
C GLY A 221 8.63 6.76 10.45
N LEU A 222 9.19 7.92 10.78
CA LEU A 222 8.44 9.05 11.33
C LEU A 222 7.80 9.83 10.19
N SER A 223 6.48 10.10 10.26
CA SER A 223 5.80 10.94 9.28
C SER A 223 6.34 12.37 9.34
N TRP A 224 6.73 12.92 8.19
CA TRP A 224 7.27 14.28 8.10
C TRP A 224 6.29 15.34 8.61
N SER A 225 4.99 15.17 8.33
CA SER A 225 3.97 16.09 8.83
C SER A 225 3.89 16.07 10.36
N THR A 226 3.82 14.88 10.96
CA THR A 226 3.80 14.71 12.43
C THR A 226 5.08 15.27 13.05
N PHE A 227 6.22 15.01 12.43
CA PHE A 227 7.50 15.51 12.93
C PHE A 227 7.53 17.05 12.99
N ARG A 228 7.09 17.70 11.92
CA ARG A 228 7.04 19.18 11.86
C ARG A 228 6.07 19.82 12.85
N THR A 229 4.98 19.17 13.17
CA THR A 229 3.95 19.74 14.06
C THR A 229 4.18 19.40 15.52
N GLU A 230 4.55 18.16 15.82
CA GLU A 230 4.61 17.68 17.21
C GLU A 230 6.04 17.64 17.78
N ARG A 231 7.06 17.61 16.90
CA ARG A 231 8.46 17.43 17.27
C ARG A 231 9.42 18.40 16.60
N ALA A 232 8.93 19.59 16.25
CA ALA A 232 9.72 20.62 15.58
C ALA A 232 10.97 21.03 16.38
N HIS A 233 10.95 20.83 17.71
CA HIS A 233 12.10 21.08 18.59
C HIS A 233 13.31 20.21 18.25
N LEU A 234 13.13 19.04 17.65
CA LEU A 234 14.22 18.15 17.21
C LEU A 234 14.90 18.61 15.91
N LEU A 235 14.38 19.65 15.24
CA LEU A 235 15.01 20.25 14.05
C LEU A 235 16.07 21.31 14.38
N LYS A 236 16.22 21.66 15.65
CA LYS A 236 17.19 22.65 16.14
C LYS A 236 18.44 21.95 16.61
#